data_c1b8643a7d9bc43866d879f0cdf7bd6e
#
_entry.id   c1b8643a7d9bc43866d879f0cdf7bd6e
#
_cell.length_a   1.000
_cell.length_b   1.000
_cell.length_c   1.000
_cell.angle_alpha   90.00
_cell.angle_beta   90.00
_cell.angle_gamma   90.00
#
_symmetry.space_group_name_H-M   'P 1'
#
loop_
_entity.id
_entity.type
_entity.pdbx_description
1 polymer ?
#
loop_
_entity_poly.entity_id
_entity_poly.type
_entity_poly.pdbx_seq_one_letter_code
_entity_poly.pdbx_strand_id
1 'polypeptide(L)'
;MANKNKSKGTYHEKWFITWLEKIGINCERQPLSGALGGKYRGDIKLNLLGHELVGEVKYRDLSNFPSPFSVLDKRDIAFYKRKKGDPQVVVILSGETFIQLMENRHELHTTGP
;
A
#
# COMPACT_ATOMS: atom_id res chain seq x y z
N MET A 1 -16.32 11.43 21.34
CA MET A 1 -15.76 12.41 20.43
C MET A 1 -15.09 11.76 19.24
N ALA A 2 -15.58 12.06 18.10
CA ALA A 2 -15.03 11.45 16.90
C ALA A 2 -13.60 11.91 16.64
N ASN A 3 -12.78 10.99 16.25
CA ASN A 3 -11.42 11.29 15.88
C ASN A 3 -11.38 11.52 14.38
N LYS A 4 -11.42 12.78 13.99
CA LYS A 4 -11.47 13.11 12.57
C LYS A 4 -10.29 12.58 11.78
N ASN A 5 -9.11 12.60 12.38
CA ASN A 5 -7.92 12.11 11.68
C ASN A 5 -8.00 10.61 11.45
N LYS A 6 -8.51 9.89 12.42
CA LYS A 6 -8.65 8.45 12.31
C LYS A 6 -9.68 8.09 11.25
N SER A 7 -10.80 8.80 11.24
CA SER A 7 -11.84 8.56 10.23
C SER A 7 -11.34 8.86 8.83
N LYS A 8 -10.55 9.93 8.71
CA LYS A 8 -9.99 10.30 7.41
C LYS A 8 -9.02 9.25 6.91
N GLY A 9 -8.18 8.73 7.81
CA GLY A 9 -7.24 7.67 7.44
C GLY A 9 -7.98 6.44 6.96
N THR A 10 -9.01 6.05 7.69
CA THR A 10 -9.82 4.90 7.32
C THR A 10 -10.45 5.07 5.95
N TYR A 11 -10.96 6.27 5.67
CA TYR A 11 -11.55 6.56 4.39
C TYR A 11 -10.58 6.30 3.24
N HIS A 12 -9.35 6.79 3.37
CA HIS A 12 -8.37 6.64 2.30
C HIS A 12 -7.88 5.22 2.17
N GLU A 13 -7.76 4.50 3.28
CA GLU A 13 -7.41 3.09 3.21
C GLU A 13 -8.46 2.31 2.45
N LYS A 14 -9.73 2.53 2.75
CA LYS A 14 -10.82 1.86 2.06
C LYS A 14 -10.88 2.24 0.60
N TRP A 15 -10.58 3.50 0.32
CA TRP A 15 -10.54 3.97 -1.06
C TRP A 15 -9.50 3.19 -1.87
N PHE A 16 -8.32 2.98 -1.29
CA PHE A 16 -7.28 2.25 -1.98
C PHE A 16 -7.61 0.78 -2.13
N ILE A 17 -8.27 0.19 -1.16
CA ILE A 17 -8.69 -1.20 -1.28
C ILE A 17 -9.63 -1.35 -2.47
N THR A 18 -10.61 -0.47 -2.59
CA THR A 18 -11.52 -0.50 -3.72
C THR A 18 -10.77 -0.31 -5.04
N TRP A 19 -9.85 0.64 -5.04
CA TRP A 19 -9.06 0.96 -6.22
C TRP A 19 -8.25 -0.26 -6.68
N LEU A 20 -7.64 -0.95 -5.74
CA LEU A 20 -6.83 -2.14 -6.05
C LEU A 20 -7.72 -3.31 -6.48
N GLU A 21 -8.85 -3.48 -5.82
CA GLU A 21 -9.75 -4.58 -6.18
C GLU A 21 -10.31 -4.42 -7.58
N LYS A 22 -10.52 -3.19 -8.02
CA LYS A 22 -11.01 -2.94 -9.37
C LYS A 22 -10.04 -3.42 -10.44
N ILE A 23 -8.77 -3.47 -10.13
CA ILE A 23 -7.78 -3.94 -11.08
C ILE A 23 -7.35 -5.38 -10.79
N GLY A 24 -8.12 -6.06 -9.94
CA GLY A 24 -7.92 -7.48 -9.71
C GLY A 24 -6.93 -7.86 -8.64
N ILE A 25 -6.58 -6.93 -7.77
CA ILE A 25 -5.62 -7.21 -6.71
C ILE A 25 -6.36 -7.52 -5.41
N ASN A 26 -6.06 -8.67 -4.85
CA ASN A 26 -6.58 -9.06 -3.54
C ASN A 26 -5.92 -8.24 -2.46
N CYS A 27 -6.72 -7.61 -1.62
CA CYS A 27 -6.16 -6.82 -0.53
C CYS A 27 -7.16 -6.68 0.60
N GLU A 28 -6.65 -6.31 1.77
CA GLU A 28 -7.50 -6.08 2.93
C GLU A 28 -6.84 -5.09 3.86
N ARG A 29 -7.67 -4.41 4.63
CA ARG A 29 -7.18 -3.51 5.64
C ARG A 29 -6.58 -4.29 6.79
N GLN A 30 -5.47 -3.76 7.33
CA GLN A 30 -4.91 -4.32 8.55
C GLN A 30 -5.68 -3.75 9.73
N PRO A 31 -6.30 -4.58 10.52
CA PRO A 31 -7.05 -4.09 11.69
C PRO A 31 -6.09 -3.72 12.80
N LEU A 32 -6.30 -2.55 13.41
CA LEU A 32 -5.66 -2.15 14.65
C LEU A 32 -4.18 -2.53 14.71
N SER A 33 -3.44 -2.11 13.72
CA SER A 33 -2.04 -2.50 13.60
C SER A 33 -1.24 -2.21 14.86
N GLY A 34 -1.57 -1.14 15.56
CA GLY A 34 -0.86 -0.81 16.78
C GLY A 34 -1.00 -1.85 17.87
N ALA A 35 -2.16 -2.50 17.93
CA ALA A 35 -2.41 -3.50 18.97
C ALA A 35 -1.62 -4.77 18.73
N LEU A 36 -1.29 -5.05 17.49
CA LEU A 36 -0.59 -6.27 17.16
C LEU A 36 0.93 -6.12 17.19
N GLY A 37 1.40 -4.91 17.35
CA GLY A 37 2.83 -4.68 17.42
C GLY A 37 3.49 -4.58 16.07
N GLY A 38 4.79 -4.39 16.09
CA GLY A 38 5.56 -3.88 15.01
C GLY A 38 5.55 -4.56 13.68
N LYS A 39 5.45 -5.85 13.66
CA LYS A 39 5.66 -6.60 12.45
C LYS A 39 4.63 -6.35 11.35
N TYR A 40 3.42 -6.01 11.75
CA TYR A 40 2.32 -5.83 10.80
C TYR A 40 1.74 -4.44 10.92
N ARG A 41 2.55 -3.46 10.67
CA ARG A 41 2.15 -2.08 10.87
C ARG A 41 1.65 -1.36 9.63
N GLY A 42 1.58 -2.04 8.52
CA GLY A 42 1.08 -1.42 7.31
C GLY A 42 -0.42 -1.19 7.38
N ASP A 43 -0.91 -0.28 6.57
CA ASP A 43 -2.32 0.02 6.51
C ASP A 43 -3.12 -1.06 5.79
N ILE A 44 -2.53 -1.65 4.78
CA ILE A 44 -3.21 -2.69 4.01
C ILE A 44 -2.24 -3.82 3.70
N LYS A 45 -2.82 -4.97 3.46
CA LYS A 45 -2.09 -6.15 3.05
C LYS A 45 -2.61 -6.54 1.67
N LEU A 46 -1.72 -6.80 0.73
CA LEU A 46 -2.14 -7.10 -0.63
C LEU A 46 -1.27 -8.19 -1.24
N ASN A 47 -1.80 -8.81 -2.28
CA ASN A 47 -1.09 -9.86 -2.98
C ASN A 47 -0.78 -9.41 -4.40
N LEU A 48 0.50 -9.33 -4.73
CA LEU A 48 0.95 -8.97 -6.06
C LEU A 48 1.79 -10.11 -6.63
N LEU A 49 1.35 -10.65 -7.74
CA LEU A 49 2.09 -11.71 -8.43
C LEU A 49 2.48 -12.85 -7.49
N GLY A 50 1.59 -13.18 -6.57
CA GLY A 50 1.83 -14.27 -5.64
C GLY A 50 2.60 -13.90 -4.39
N HIS A 51 3.01 -12.64 -4.26
CA HIS A 51 3.72 -12.17 -3.08
C HIS A 51 2.81 -11.39 -2.19
N GLU A 52 2.83 -11.70 -0.91
CA GLU A 52 2.06 -10.96 0.07
C GLU A 52 2.86 -9.77 0.54
N LEU A 53 2.32 -8.59 0.32
CA LEU A 53 3.01 -7.34 0.63
C LEU A 53 2.23 -6.54 1.65
N VAL A 54 2.97 -5.74 2.40
CA VAL A 54 2.40 -4.82 3.38
C VAL A 54 2.56 -3.40 2.84
N GLY A 55 1.46 -2.68 2.77
CA GLY A 55 1.44 -1.36 2.18
C GLY A 55 1.05 -0.26 3.14
N GLU A 56 1.53 0.92 2.88
CA GLU A 56 1.22 2.11 3.65
C GLU A 56 0.46 3.09 2.77
N VAL A 57 -0.62 3.65 3.30
CA VAL A 57 -1.42 4.63 2.58
C VAL A 57 -1.20 6.01 3.19
N LYS A 58 -0.88 6.98 2.36
CA LYS A 58 -0.71 8.36 2.81
C LYS A 58 -1.53 9.29 1.93
N TYR A 59 -2.27 10.18 2.56
CA TYR A 59 -3.02 11.19 1.87
C TYR A 59 -2.54 12.57 2.30
N ARG A 60 -2.23 13.40 1.33
CA ARG A 60 -1.91 14.82 1.57
C ARG A 60 -2.50 15.61 0.45
N ASP A 61 -3.27 16.62 0.79
CA ASP A 61 -3.85 17.44 -0.25
C ASP A 61 -2.94 18.59 -0.64
N LEU A 62 -2.46 19.33 0.33
CA LEU A 62 -1.61 20.48 0.08
C LEU A 62 -0.21 20.36 0.68
N SER A 63 -0.09 19.63 1.78
CA SER A 63 1.19 19.51 2.46
C SER A 63 2.09 18.49 1.79
N ASN A 64 3.35 18.49 2.17
CA ASN A 64 4.31 17.54 1.64
C ASN A 64 4.06 16.14 2.15
N PHE A 65 4.39 15.16 1.33
CA PHE A 65 4.36 13.79 1.74
C PHE A 65 5.60 13.45 2.56
N PRO A 66 5.49 12.47 3.45
CA PRO A 66 6.67 11.99 4.14
C PRO A 66 7.64 11.34 3.17
N SER A 67 8.89 11.25 3.56
CA SER A 67 9.89 10.64 2.71
C SER A 67 9.55 9.19 2.42
N PRO A 68 9.59 8.77 1.16
CA PRO A 68 9.36 7.37 0.83
C PRO A 68 10.33 6.44 1.55
N PHE A 69 11.56 6.87 1.77
CA PHE A 69 12.53 6.03 2.46
C PHE A 69 12.10 5.70 3.88
N SER A 70 11.52 6.68 4.59
CA SER A 70 11.06 6.38 5.94
C SER A 70 9.77 5.57 5.91
N VAL A 71 8.90 5.81 4.95
CA VAL A 71 7.65 5.06 4.88
C VAL A 71 7.91 3.60 4.55
N LEU A 72 8.84 3.35 3.63
CA LEU A 72 9.14 1.99 3.19
C LEU A 72 10.10 1.25 4.10
N ASP A 73 10.51 1.87 5.19
CA ASP A 73 11.45 1.23 6.11
C ASP A 73 10.93 -0.14 6.59
N LYS A 74 9.64 -0.22 6.85
CA LYS A 74 9.04 -1.47 7.34
C LYS A 74 7.84 -1.89 6.50
N ARG A 75 7.79 -1.42 5.27
CA ARG A 75 6.71 -1.77 4.35
C ARG A 75 7.33 -2.12 3.01
N ASP A 76 6.52 -2.79 2.21
CA ASP A 76 6.97 -3.20 0.89
C ASP A 76 6.58 -2.20 -0.18
N ILE A 77 5.49 -1.46 0.05
CA ILE A 77 4.90 -0.62 -0.96
C ILE A 77 4.18 0.53 -0.27
N ALA A 78 4.14 1.68 -0.93
CA ALA A 78 3.43 2.83 -0.40
C ALA A 78 2.52 3.40 -1.48
N PHE A 79 1.36 3.86 -1.05
CA PHE A 79 0.37 4.47 -1.92
C PHE A 79 0.15 5.90 -1.45
N TYR A 80 0.57 6.84 -2.26
CA TYR A 80 0.41 8.26 -1.95
C TYR A 80 -0.73 8.81 -2.81
N LYS A 81 -1.64 9.50 -2.17
CA LYS A 81 -2.80 10.04 -2.84
C LYS A 81 -2.94 11.52 -2.54
N ARG A 82 -3.14 12.30 -3.59
CA ARG A 82 -3.36 13.72 -3.46
C ARG A 82 -4.67 14.08 -4.14
N LYS A 83 -5.38 15.03 -3.58
CA LYS A 83 -6.59 15.59 -4.16
C LYS A 83 -7.74 14.59 -4.21
N LYS A 84 -8.68 14.82 -3.34
CA LYS A 84 -9.76 13.90 -3.06
C LYS A 84 -10.70 13.62 -4.23
N GLY A 85 -11.12 14.65 -4.93
CA GLY A 85 -12.13 14.48 -5.97
C GLY A 85 -11.60 13.86 -7.25
N ASP A 86 -10.42 14.28 -7.66
CA ASP A 86 -9.78 13.78 -8.87
C ASP A 86 -8.37 13.36 -8.48
N PRO A 87 -8.24 12.22 -7.86
CA PRO A 87 -7.01 11.89 -7.18
C PRO A 87 -5.85 11.56 -8.10
N GLN A 88 -4.70 12.06 -7.70
CA GLN A 88 -3.44 11.67 -8.29
C GLN A 88 -2.84 10.62 -7.37
N VAL A 89 -2.54 9.48 -7.91
CA VAL A 89 -2.01 8.36 -7.14
C VAL A 89 -0.59 8.07 -7.59
N VAL A 90 0.30 7.92 -6.60
CA VAL A 90 1.66 7.50 -6.86
C VAL A 90 1.89 6.22 -6.07
N VAL A 91 2.40 5.21 -6.75
CA VAL A 91 2.72 3.94 -6.11
C VAL A 91 4.23 3.85 -6.02
N ILE A 92 4.73 3.57 -4.83
CA ILE A 92 6.16 3.56 -4.55
C ILE A 92 6.56 2.19 -4.04
N LEU A 93 7.56 1.62 -4.66
CA LEU A 93 8.11 0.33 -4.25
C LEU A 93 9.53 0.53 -3.77
N SER A 94 9.94 -0.27 -2.79
CA SER A 94 11.36 -0.35 -2.50
C SER A 94 12.02 -1.09 -3.66
N GLY A 95 13.34 -0.87 -3.85
CA GLY A 95 14.06 -1.59 -4.86
C GLY A 95 13.99 -3.09 -4.66
N GLU A 96 14.03 -3.50 -3.41
CA GLU A 96 13.94 -4.90 -3.06
C GLU A 96 12.61 -5.51 -3.49
N THR A 97 11.52 -4.83 -3.21
CA THR A 97 10.21 -5.30 -3.63
C THR A 97 10.11 -5.36 -5.14
N PHE A 98 10.61 -4.34 -5.81
CA PHE A 98 10.60 -4.29 -7.25
C PHE A 98 11.32 -5.50 -7.86
N ILE A 99 12.50 -5.81 -7.34
CA ILE A 99 13.27 -6.96 -7.83
C ILE A 99 12.51 -8.25 -7.58
N GLN A 100 11.93 -8.38 -6.40
CA GLN A 100 11.17 -9.56 -6.05
C GLN A 100 10.02 -9.81 -7.04
N LEU A 101 9.30 -8.74 -7.38
CA LEU A 101 8.21 -8.87 -8.32
C LEU A 101 8.68 -9.20 -9.72
N MET A 102 9.80 -8.65 -10.12
CA MET A 102 10.35 -8.93 -11.43
C MET A 102 10.86 -10.37 -11.55
N GLU A 103 11.46 -10.87 -10.50
CA GLU A 103 11.92 -12.25 -10.48
C GLU A 103 10.76 -13.23 -10.57
N ASN A 104 9.69 -12.94 -9.85
CA ASN A 104 8.50 -13.77 -9.91
C ASN A 104 7.94 -13.80 -11.33
N ARG A 105 7.88 -12.65 -11.96
CA ARG A 105 7.40 -12.55 -13.31
C ARG A 105 8.30 -13.31 -14.28
N HIS A 106 9.61 -13.21 -14.08
CA HIS A 106 10.58 -13.91 -14.90
C HIS A 106 10.39 -15.41 -14.78
N GLU A 107 10.22 -15.92 -13.57
CA GLU A 107 10.00 -17.33 -13.34
C GLU A 107 8.76 -17.83 -14.06
N LEU A 108 7.68 -17.09 -13.94
CA LEU A 108 6.44 -17.45 -14.61
C LEU A 108 6.64 -17.50 -16.11
N HIS A 109 7.45 -16.61 -16.63
CA HIS A 109 7.72 -16.53 -18.05
C HIS A 109 8.60 -17.69 -18.52
N THR A 110 9.57 -18.08 -17.72
CA THR A 110 10.51 -19.11 -18.09
C THR A 110 10.01 -20.52 -17.84
N THR A 111 9.00 -20.68 -16.99
CA THR A 111 8.44 -22.02 -16.75
C THR A 111 7.47 -22.44 -17.83
N GLY A 112 7.13 -21.57 -18.72
CA GLY A 112 6.32 -21.96 -19.86
C GLY A 112 7.09 -22.96 -20.71
N PRO A 113 6.41 -23.78 -21.43
CA PRO A 113 7.05 -24.80 -22.28
C PRO A 113 7.90 -24.21 -23.37
#